data_97055f2221936ff722e635b71ed5f951
#
_entry.id   97055f2221936ff722e635b71ed5f951
#
_cell.length_a   1.000
_cell.length_b   1.000
_cell.length_c   1.000
_cell.angle_alpha   90.00
_cell.angle_beta   90.00
_cell.angle_gamma   90.00
#
_symmetry.space_group_name_H-M   'P 1'
#
loop_
_entity.id
_entity.type
_entity.pdbx_description
1 polymer ?
#
loop_
_entity_poly.entity_id
_entity_poly.type
_entity_poly.pdbx_seq_one_letter_code
_entity_poly.pdbx_strand_id
1 'polypeptide(L)'
;VYRKTHPFAAEDVRFGGWTTPGREAPVFETDLCRLGIVICYDGDFPDLATTMALRGAELIARPSALLRTYDHWWATNFARAYDNHVYLVGVNAVGSDPGGNFYFGHSMIVAPNGWKLAQGRCAEEMVYARLSPDPMRTIYGGMTSLQSFDHLEDRNLEAYDVMRSGRCPFKPGRHVKGGE
;
A
#
# COMPACT_ATOMS: atom_id res chain seq x y z
N VAL A 1 -11.06 -5.05 -13.24
CA VAL A 1 -9.60 -5.23 -13.47
C VAL A 1 -8.87 -3.99 -12.98
N TYR A 2 -7.84 -4.16 -12.12
CA TYR A 2 -6.92 -3.10 -11.74
C TYR A 2 -5.70 -3.07 -12.67
N ARG A 3 -5.28 -1.88 -13.07
CA ARG A 3 -4.02 -1.66 -13.78
C ARG A 3 -3.06 -0.89 -12.89
N LYS A 4 -1.85 -1.40 -12.69
CA LYS A 4 -0.81 -0.77 -11.88
C LYS A 4 -0.59 0.69 -12.31
N THR A 5 -0.76 1.62 -11.37
CA THR A 5 -0.68 3.06 -11.66
C THR A 5 0.74 3.60 -11.63
N HIS A 6 1.61 2.95 -10.84
CA HIS A 6 3.01 3.32 -10.68
C HIS A 6 3.93 2.15 -11.05
N PRO A 7 4.17 1.91 -12.36
CA PRO A 7 5.17 0.94 -12.77
C PRO A 7 6.53 1.27 -12.16
N PHE A 8 7.27 0.26 -11.72
CA PHE A 8 8.66 0.44 -11.33
C PHE A 8 9.51 0.83 -12.55
N ALA A 9 10.67 1.47 -12.34
CA ALA A 9 11.42 2.04 -13.45
C ALA A 9 11.71 1.04 -14.59
N ALA A 10 12.08 -0.19 -14.25
CA ALA A 10 12.35 -1.26 -15.23
C ALA A 10 11.10 -1.77 -15.97
N GLU A 11 9.91 -1.51 -15.43
CA GLU A 11 8.65 -1.98 -16.03
C GLU A 11 8.02 -0.92 -16.94
N ASP A 12 8.29 0.36 -16.69
CA ASP A 12 7.59 1.49 -17.29
C ASP A 12 7.98 1.68 -18.76
N VAL A 13 7.00 1.65 -19.64
CA VAL A 13 7.20 1.83 -21.09
C VAL A 13 7.90 3.15 -21.42
N ARG A 14 7.73 4.19 -20.59
CA ARG A 14 8.40 5.50 -20.78
C ARG A 14 9.92 5.42 -20.59
N PHE A 15 10.42 4.34 -20.02
CA PHE A 15 11.84 4.11 -19.72
C PHE A 15 12.35 2.79 -20.31
N GLY A 16 11.71 2.31 -21.37
CA GLY A 16 12.11 1.08 -22.07
C GLY A 16 11.52 -0.21 -21.52
N GLY A 17 10.64 -0.15 -20.53
CA GLY A 17 9.86 -1.29 -20.06
C GLY A 17 8.66 -1.60 -20.96
N TRP A 18 7.78 -2.45 -20.47
CA TRP A 18 6.61 -2.94 -21.23
C TRP A 18 5.25 -2.61 -20.56
N THR A 19 5.25 -1.92 -19.43
CA THR A 19 4.03 -1.63 -18.67
C THR A 19 3.59 -0.19 -18.88
N THR A 20 2.38 0.00 -19.39
CA THR A 20 1.72 1.31 -19.44
C THR A 20 1.04 1.60 -18.10
N PRO A 21 1.28 2.76 -17.48
CA PRO A 21 0.63 3.13 -16.23
C PRO A 21 -0.90 3.14 -16.33
N GLY A 22 -1.57 2.55 -15.36
CA GLY A 22 -3.01 2.74 -15.13
C GLY A 22 -3.32 4.19 -14.74
N ARG A 23 -4.58 4.58 -14.87
CA ARG A 23 -5.05 5.96 -14.59
C ARG A 23 -6.15 6.02 -13.54
N GLU A 24 -6.50 4.88 -12.96
CA GLU A 24 -7.65 4.76 -12.07
C GLU A 24 -7.25 4.04 -10.78
N ALA A 25 -7.92 4.40 -9.71
CA ALA A 25 -7.83 3.75 -8.40
C ALA A 25 -9.20 3.16 -8.03
N PRO A 26 -9.66 2.10 -8.71
CA PRO A 26 -10.96 1.52 -8.46
C PRO A 26 -11.01 0.79 -7.13
N VAL A 27 -12.19 0.77 -6.52
CA VAL A 27 -12.57 -0.10 -5.43
C VAL A 27 -13.60 -1.10 -5.96
N PHE A 28 -13.46 -2.35 -5.61
CA PHE A 28 -14.27 -3.45 -6.11
C PHE A 28 -15.21 -3.95 -5.00
N GLU A 29 -16.49 -3.93 -5.28
CA GLU A 29 -17.47 -4.62 -4.44
C GLU A 29 -17.26 -6.13 -4.57
N THR A 30 -17.16 -6.79 -3.43
CA THR A 30 -17.08 -8.26 -3.34
C THR A 30 -18.09 -8.76 -2.30
N ASP A 31 -18.33 -10.07 -2.28
CA ASP A 31 -19.21 -10.67 -1.29
C ASP A 31 -18.70 -10.54 0.16
N LEU A 32 -17.43 -10.18 0.34
CA LEU A 32 -16.78 -10.12 1.64
C LEU A 32 -16.51 -8.69 2.11
N CYS A 33 -16.06 -7.81 1.20
CA CYS A 33 -15.69 -6.44 1.53
C CYS A 33 -15.52 -5.60 0.27
N ARG A 34 -15.38 -4.29 0.45
CA ARG A 34 -14.93 -3.36 -0.60
C ARG A 34 -13.41 -3.40 -0.68
N LEU A 35 -12.91 -3.91 -1.80
CA LEU A 35 -11.51 -4.24 -2.01
C LEU A 35 -10.79 -3.20 -2.86
N GLY A 36 -9.75 -2.57 -2.32
CA GLY A 36 -8.72 -1.86 -3.07
C GLY A 36 -7.57 -2.80 -3.47
N ILE A 37 -6.91 -2.51 -4.58
CA ILE A 37 -5.72 -3.27 -5.01
C ILE A 37 -4.61 -2.28 -5.35
N VAL A 38 -3.43 -2.50 -4.78
CA VAL A 38 -2.18 -1.80 -5.12
C VAL A 38 -1.11 -2.85 -5.45
N ILE A 39 -0.36 -2.67 -6.52
CA ILE A 39 0.62 -3.68 -6.94
C ILE A 39 2.05 -3.21 -6.60
N CYS A 40 2.72 -3.92 -5.69
CA CYS A 40 4.13 -3.74 -5.38
C CYS A 40 4.51 -2.26 -5.12
N TYR A 41 5.13 -1.59 -6.10
CA TYR A 41 5.57 -0.19 -6.03
C TYR A 41 4.43 0.81 -5.82
N ASP A 42 3.21 0.49 -6.22
CA ASP A 42 2.02 1.33 -5.93
C ASP A 42 1.86 1.60 -4.42
N GLY A 43 2.25 0.66 -3.57
CA GLY A 43 2.15 0.79 -2.12
C GLY A 43 3.08 1.85 -1.51
N ASP A 44 4.02 2.39 -2.26
CA ASP A 44 4.89 3.48 -1.80
C ASP A 44 4.18 4.85 -1.88
N PHE A 45 3.09 4.94 -2.61
CA PHE A 45 2.35 6.18 -2.85
C PHE A 45 1.16 6.31 -1.89
N PRO A 46 1.25 7.19 -0.87
CA PRO A 46 0.17 7.38 0.10
C PRO A 46 -1.13 7.79 -0.57
N ASP A 47 -1.07 8.71 -1.53
CA ASP A 47 -2.25 9.27 -2.17
C ASP A 47 -3.12 8.21 -2.87
N LEU A 48 -2.50 7.14 -3.38
CA LEU A 48 -3.24 6.05 -4.02
C LEU A 48 -4.08 5.28 -3.00
N ALA A 49 -3.48 4.91 -1.87
CA ALA A 49 -4.19 4.21 -0.79
C ALA A 49 -5.28 5.09 -0.18
N THR A 50 -4.98 6.37 0.05
CA THR A 50 -5.95 7.35 0.56
C THR A 50 -7.11 7.54 -0.42
N THR A 51 -6.84 7.59 -1.72
CA THR A 51 -7.90 7.66 -2.73
C THR A 51 -8.82 6.44 -2.68
N MET A 52 -8.28 5.24 -2.49
CA MET A 52 -9.08 4.02 -2.37
C MET A 52 -9.90 4.02 -1.08
N ALA A 53 -9.32 4.43 0.05
CA ALA A 53 -10.02 4.54 1.33
C ALA A 53 -11.19 5.53 1.23
N LEU A 54 -10.98 6.71 0.64
CA LEU A 54 -12.02 7.71 0.40
C LEU A 54 -13.12 7.22 -0.56
N ARG A 55 -12.83 6.23 -1.40
CA ARG A 55 -13.81 5.52 -2.24
C ARG A 55 -14.48 4.37 -1.50
N GLY A 56 -14.17 4.20 -0.23
CA GLY A 56 -14.80 3.25 0.66
C GLY A 56 -14.12 1.87 0.70
N ALA A 57 -12.86 1.74 0.30
CA ALA A 57 -12.14 0.49 0.51
C ALA A 57 -12.05 0.16 2.00
N GLU A 58 -12.35 -1.09 2.34
CA GLU A 58 -12.23 -1.64 3.70
C GLU A 58 -10.96 -2.46 3.86
N LEU A 59 -10.49 -3.01 2.74
CA LEU A 59 -9.27 -3.79 2.64
C LEU A 59 -8.49 -3.39 1.38
N ILE A 60 -7.18 -3.26 1.51
CA ILE A 60 -6.27 -3.08 0.37
C ILE A 60 -5.38 -4.32 0.27
N ALA A 61 -5.42 -4.99 -0.87
CA ALA A 61 -4.52 -6.08 -1.22
C ALA A 61 -3.29 -5.55 -1.96
N ARG A 62 -2.09 -5.95 -1.53
CA ARG A 62 -0.81 -5.55 -2.13
C ARG A 62 0.01 -6.77 -2.57
N PRO A 63 -0.28 -7.39 -3.72
CA PRO A 63 0.61 -8.38 -4.31
C PRO A 63 1.91 -7.73 -4.77
N SER A 64 3.04 -8.37 -4.48
CA SER A 64 4.36 -7.78 -4.67
C SER A 64 5.43 -8.82 -5.01
N ALA A 65 6.41 -8.38 -5.78
CA ALA A 65 7.74 -8.97 -5.89
C ALA A 65 8.76 -7.91 -5.47
N LEU A 66 8.76 -7.58 -4.16
CA LEU A 66 9.54 -6.47 -3.63
C LEU A 66 10.96 -6.93 -3.30
N LEU A 67 11.93 -6.25 -3.87
CA LEU A 67 13.37 -6.52 -3.72
C LEU A 67 14.04 -5.64 -2.66
N ARG A 68 13.36 -4.62 -2.18
CA ARG A 68 13.92 -3.69 -1.17
C ARG A 68 13.95 -4.34 0.21
N THR A 69 14.29 -3.56 1.23
CA THR A 69 14.43 -4.08 2.59
C THR A 69 13.10 -4.35 3.26
N TYR A 70 13.11 -5.22 4.28
CA TYR A 70 11.97 -5.47 5.14
C TYR A 70 11.44 -4.18 5.80
N ASP A 71 12.32 -3.25 6.19
CA ASP A 71 11.91 -2.01 6.82
C ASP A 71 11.02 -1.16 5.91
N HIS A 72 11.36 -1.04 4.63
CA HIS A 72 10.50 -0.36 3.66
C HIS A 72 9.17 -1.09 3.47
N TRP A 73 9.20 -2.42 3.43
CA TRP A 73 8.00 -3.24 3.32
C TRP A 73 7.06 -3.05 4.52
N TRP A 74 7.63 -3.13 5.72
CA TRP A 74 6.89 -2.92 6.95
C TRP A 74 6.34 -1.50 7.02
N ALA A 75 7.19 -0.49 6.89
CA ALA A 75 6.81 0.91 7.04
C ALA A 75 5.68 1.32 6.08
N THR A 76 5.79 0.92 4.80
CA THR A 76 4.77 1.28 3.81
C THR A 76 3.45 0.53 4.02
N ASN A 77 3.48 -0.74 4.39
CA ASN A 77 2.26 -1.50 4.65
C ASN A 77 1.56 -1.02 5.93
N PHE A 78 2.35 -0.78 7.00
CA PHE A 78 1.84 -0.19 8.24
C PHE A 78 1.16 1.15 7.97
N ALA A 79 1.87 2.09 7.32
CA ALA A 79 1.36 3.42 7.06
C ALA A 79 0.08 3.39 6.20
N ARG A 80 0.02 2.57 5.15
CA ARG A 80 -1.19 2.48 4.30
C ARG A 80 -2.39 1.96 5.06
N ALA A 81 -2.20 1.05 6.01
CA ALA A 81 -3.28 0.59 6.88
C ALA A 81 -3.70 1.66 7.89
N TYR A 82 -2.73 2.22 8.61
CA TYR A 82 -2.96 3.14 9.71
C TYR A 82 -3.49 4.49 9.26
N ASP A 83 -2.86 5.11 8.25
CA ASP A 83 -3.24 6.45 7.76
C ASP A 83 -4.65 6.48 7.15
N ASN A 84 -5.13 5.32 6.69
CA ASN A 84 -6.37 5.22 5.92
C ASN A 84 -7.45 4.39 6.60
N HIS A 85 -7.21 3.90 7.81
CA HIS A 85 -8.15 3.08 8.57
C HIS A 85 -8.70 1.86 7.80
N VAL A 86 -7.83 1.20 7.02
CA VAL A 86 -8.16 0.02 6.23
C VAL A 86 -7.32 -1.17 6.66
N TYR A 87 -7.82 -2.39 6.43
CA TYR A 87 -6.94 -3.56 6.48
C TYR A 87 -5.99 -3.55 5.29
N LEU A 88 -4.75 -3.97 5.50
CA LEU A 88 -3.81 -4.19 4.42
C LEU A 88 -3.32 -5.63 4.42
N VAL A 89 -3.43 -6.30 3.27
CA VAL A 89 -2.91 -7.64 3.02
C VAL A 89 -1.78 -7.53 2.01
N GLY A 90 -0.56 -7.50 2.52
CA GLY A 90 0.66 -7.50 1.70
C GLY A 90 1.14 -8.92 1.45
N VAL A 91 1.20 -9.31 0.18
CA VAL A 91 1.71 -10.63 -0.24
C VAL A 91 2.98 -10.41 -1.05
N ASN A 92 4.12 -10.90 -0.55
CA ASN A 92 5.40 -10.74 -1.22
C ASN A 92 5.96 -12.07 -1.70
N ALA A 93 6.62 -12.06 -2.85
CA ALA A 93 7.32 -13.20 -3.38
C ALA A 93 8.41 -13.73 -2.41
N VAL A 94 8.74 -14.99 -2.53
CA VAL A 94 9.82 -15.66 -1.77
C VAL A 94 10.79 -16.36 -2.73
N GLY A 95 12.03 -16.56 -2.28
CA GLY A 95 13.05 -17.28 -3.02
C GLY A 95 13.76 -16.43 -4.07
N SER A 96 14.38 -17.08 -5.05
CA SER A 96 15.17 -16.39 -6.07
C SER A 96 14.57 -16.65 -7.45
N ASP A 97 14.65 -15.65 -8.32
CA ASP A 97 14.33 -15.79 -9.72
C ASP A 97 15.57 -16.20 -10.56
N PRO A 98 15.39 -16.59 -11.84
CA PRO A 98 16.51 -16.91 -12.72
C PRO A 98 17.48 -15.75 -12.96
N GLY A 99 17.08 -14.52 -12.72
CA GLY A 99 17.93 -13.33 -12.80
C GLY A 99 18.81 -13.08 -11.57
N GLY A 100 18.72 -13.97 -10.55
CA GLY A 100 19.48 -13.85 -9.31
C GLY A 100 18.89 -12.87 -8.29
N ASN A 101 17.69 -12.35 -8.52
CA ASN A 101 17.01 -11.52 -7.52
C ASN A 101 16.49 -12.42 -6.40
N PHE A 102 16.70 -11.98 -5.16
CA PHE A 102 16.17 -12.65 -3.97
C PHE A 102 14.97 -11.89 -3.40
N TYR A 103 13.86 -12.58 -3.23
CA TYR A 103 12.62 -12.07 -2.65
C TYR A 103 12.50 -12.55 -1.20
N PHE A 104 12.42 -11.64 -0.28
CA PHE A 104 12.54 -11.93 1.14
C PHE A 104 11.24 -12.40 1.82
N GLY A 105 10.10 -12.44 1.10
CA GLY A 105 8.82 -12.85 1.66
C GLY A 105 8.25 -11.86 2.67
N HIS A 106 7.99 -12.35 3.89
CA HIS A 106 7.37 -11.58 4.97
C HIS A 106 6.01 -10.98 4.58
N SER A 107 5.20 -11.76 3.86
CA SER A 107 3.79 -11.43 3.63
C SER A 107 3.10 -11.12 4.94
N MET A 108 2.20 -10.15 4.99
CA MET A 108 1.61 -9.71 6.24
C MET A 108 0.17 -9.24 6.12
N ILE A 109 -0.53 -9.29 7.23
CA ILE A 109 -1.86 -8.71 7.41
C ILE A 109 -1.76 -7.66 8.50
N VAL A 110 -2.12 -6.42 8.16
CA VAL A 110 -2.06 -5.26 9.06
C VAL A 110 -3.47 -4.74 9.29
N ALA A 111 -3.78 -4.47 10.55
CA ALA A 111 -5.07 -3.90 10.97
C ALA A 111 -5.12 -2.37 10.77
N PRO A 112 -6.31 -1.76 10.73
CA PRO A 112 -6.50 -0.31 10.61
C PRO A 112 -5.82 0.54 11.69
N ASN A 113 -5.59 -0.04 12.87
CA ASN A 113 -4.83 0.60 13.95
C ASN A 113 -3.31 0.41 13.85
N GLY A 114 -2.82 -0.14 12.75
CA GLY A 114 -1.41 -0.42 12.52
C GLY A 114 -0.90 -1.73 13.15
N TRP A 115 -1.73 -2.50 13.86
CA TRP A 115 -1.29 -3.76 14.43
C TRP A 115 -1.04 -4.83 13.37
N LYS A 116 0.07 -5.53 13.49
CA LYS A 116 0.37 -6.68 12.67
C LYS A 116 -0.44 -7.88 13.20
N LEU A 117 -1.44 -8.32 12.44
CA LEU A 117 -2.30 -9.45 12.80
C LEU A 117 -1.65 -10.80 12.49
N ALA A 118 -0.92 -10.86 11.36
CA ALA A 118 -0.18 -12.03 10.95
C ALA A 118 1.01 -11.63 10.09
N GLN A 119 2.05 -12.45 10.10
CA GLN A 119 3.22 -12.29 9.22
C GLN A 119 3.82 -13.64 8.89
N GLY A 120 4.09 -13.85 7.60
CA GLY A 120 4.88 -14.97 7.12
C GLY A 120 6.38 -14.74 7.30
N ARG A 121 7.14 -15.80 7.03
CA ARG A 121 8.61 -15.81 7.02
C ARG A 121 9.14 -15.61 5.60
N CYS A 122 10.37 -15.95 5.38
CA CYS A 122 11.03 -15.93 4.07
C CYS A 122 10.86 -17.26 3.29
N ALA A 123 9.74 -17.95 3.50
CA ALA A 123 9.44 -19.25 2.88
C ALA A 123 7.99 -19.26 2.35
N GLU A 124 7.69 -20.23 1.47
CA GLU A 124 6.32 -20.45 1.03
C GLU A 124 5.46 -20.92 2.20
N GLU A 125 4.49 -20.10 2.54
CA GLU A 125 3.54 -20.42 3.62
C GLU A 125 2.25 -19.60 3.46
N MET A 126 1.20 -20.02 4.15
CA MET A 126 -0.03 -19.27 4.29
C MET A 126 -0.17 -18.75 5.72
N VAL A 127 -0.54 -17.48 5.84
CA VAL A 127 -0.87 -16.86 7.12
C VAL A 127 -2.33 -16.43 7.13
N TYR A 128 -2.95 -16.46 8.30
CA TYR A 128 -4.37 -16.19 8.46
C TYR A 128 -4.59 -15.19 9.57
N ALA A 129 -5.60 -14.33 9.40
CA ALA A 129 -6.10 -13.45 10.45
C ALA A 129 -7.62 -13.35 10.36
N ARG A 130 -8.25 -13.13 11.50
CA ARG A 130 -9.67 -12.77 11.55
C ARG A 130 -9.78 -11.26 11.44
N LEU A 131 -10.57 -10.78 10.50
CA LEU A 131 -10.85 -9.36 10.28
C LEU A 131 -12.25 -9.04 10.81
N SER A 132 -12.40 -7.83 11.38
CA SER A 132 -13.72 -7.29 11.70
C SER A 132 -14.39 -6.77 10.43
N PRO A 133 -15.70 -6.94 10.26
CA PRO A 133 -16.44 -6.31 9.17
C PRO A 133 -16.53 -4.78 9.29
N ASP A 134 -16.17 -4.25 10.45
CA ASP A 134 -16.09 -2.81 10.73
C ASP A 134 -14.64 -2.45 11.06
N PRO A 135 -13.85 -1.92 10.09
CA PRO A 135 -12.47 -1.53 10.32
C PRO A 135 -12.33 -0.46 11.41
N MET A 136 -13.25 0.50 11.47
CA MET A 136 -13.22 1.61 12.44
C MET A 136 -13.36 1.10 13.87
N ARG A 137 -14.14 0.06 14.10
CA ARG A 137 -14.26 -0.56 15.42
C ARG A 137 -12.95 -1.07 15.97
N THR A 138 -12.03 -1.47 15.11
CA THR A 138 -10.70 -1.96 15.49
C THR A 138 -9.81 -0.83 16.02
N ILE A 139 -10.03 0.41 15.56
CA ILE A 139 -9.22 1.57 15.96
C ILE A 139 -9.46 1.92 17.42
N TYR A 140 -10.70 1.82 17.86
CA TYR A 140 -11.09 2.16 19.23
C TYR A 140 -10.93 0.99 20.20
N GLY A 141 -10.75 -0.23 19.69
CA GLY A 141 -10.59 -1.44 20.48
C GLY A 141 -9.25 -1.46 21.26
N GLY A 142 -9.33 -1.40 22.57
CA GLY A 142 -8.14 -1.48 23.45
C GLY A 142 -7.48 -0.15 23.77
N MET A 143 -8.04 0.97 23.40
CA MET A 143 -7.59 2.29 23.87
C MET A 143 -7.93 2.50 25.33
N THR A 144 -6.96 2.96 26.11
CA THR A 144 -7.13 3.32 27.53
C THR A 144 -7.62 4.77 27.70
N SER A 145 -7.69 5.56 26.64
CA SER A 145 -8.20 6.93 26.66
C SER A 145 -9.40 7.06 25.72
N LEU A 146 -10.29 8.01 26.02
CA LEU A 146 -11.42 8.35 25.19
C LEU A 146 -11.03 9.19 23.95
N GLN A 147 -9.78 9.11 23.52
CA GLN A 147 -9.34 9.79 22.32
C GLN A 147 -9.96 9.11 21.10
N SER A 148 -10.78 9.88 20.42
CA SER A 148 -11.37 9.54 19.15
C SER A 148 -10.61 10.29 18.06
N PHE A 149 -10.20 9.62 17.00
CA PHE A 149 -9.54 10.24 15.86
C PHE A 149 -9.96 9.54 14.57
N ASP A 150 -10.03 10.30 13.50
CA ASP A 150 -10.33 9.77 12.16
C ASP A 150 -9.43 10.47 11.14
N HIS A 151 -8.41 9.81 10.68
CA HIS A 151 -7.42 10.39 9.78
C HIS A 151 -8.01 10.82 8.44
N LEU A 152 -9.17 10.29 8.04
CA LEU A 152 -9.81 10.68 6.79
C LEU A 152 -10.69 11.91 6.97
N GLU A 153 -11.44 11.98 8.05
CA GLU A 153 -12.34 13.11 8.37
C GLU A 153 -11.58 14.34 8.94
N ASP A 154 -10.53 14.09 9.75
CA ASP A 154 -9.76 15.15 10.41
C ASP A 154 -8.80 15.90 9.47
N ARG A 155 -8.76 15.55 8.17
CA ARG A 155 -7.88 16.22 7.21
C ARG A 155 -8.23 17.68 7.00
N ASN A 156 -7.24 18.54 7.12
CA ASN A 156 -7.37 19.94 6.73
C ASN A 156 -7.03 20.11 5.24
N LEU A 157 -8.04 19.96 4.37
CA LEU A 157 -7.86 19.98 2.92
C LEU A 157 -7.34 21.33 2.39
N GLU A 158 -7.59 22.43 3.11
CA GLU A 158 -7.10 23.76 2.75
C GLU A 158 -5.57 23.85 2.83
N ALA A 159 -4.95 23.04 3.74
CA ALA A 159 -3.50 22.97 3.88
C ALA A 159 -2.83 22.14 2.77
N TYR A 160 -3.60 21.46 1.92
CA TYR A 160 -3.10 20.50 0.92
C TYR A 160 -3.27 20.99 -0.52
N ASP A 161 -3.38 22.30 -0.73
CA ASP A 161 -3.62 22.93 -2.05
C ASP A 161 -2.60 22.53 -3.12
N VAL A 162 -1.34 22.34 -2.71
CA VAL A 162 -0.24 21.96 -3.60
C VAL A 162 -0.25 20.48 -4.05
N MET A 163 -1.08 19.61 -3.44
CA MET A 163 -1.08 18.17 -3.74
C MET A 163 -1.43 17.87 -5.20
N ARG A 164 -2.22 18.71 -5.86
CA ARG A 164 -2.67 18.50 -7.23
C ARG A 164 -1.65 18.94 -8.28
N SER A 165 -0.89 20.00 -8.02
CA SER A 165 -0.06 20.68 -9.01
C SER A 165 1.36 20.95 -8.53
N GLY A 166 1.61 20.83 -7.24
CA GLY A 166 2.91 21.11 -6.64
C GLY A 166 4.01 20.17 -7.15
N ARG A 167 5.18 20.75 -7.37
CA ARG A 167 6.39 20.01 -7.68
C ARG A 167 7.44 20.30 -6.63
N CYS A 168 8.15 19.27 -6.21
CA CYS A 168 9.26 19.45 -5.29
C CYS A 168 10.32 20.35 -5.95
N PRO A 169 10.69 21.48 -5.34
CA PRO A 169 11.71 22.37 -5.89
C PRO A 169 13.11 21.78 -5.79
N PHE A 170 13.30 20.79 -4.93
CA PHE A 170 14.59 20.14 -4.74
C PHE A 170 14.73 18.94 -5.66
N LYS A 171 15.80 18.93 -6.44
CA LYS A 171 16.15 17.80 -7.32
C LYS A 171 17.16 16.80 -6.71
N PRO A 172 17.85 17.05 -5.58
CA PRO A 172 18.85 16.13 -5.06
C PRO A 172 18.20 14.76 -4.79
N GLY A 173 18.88 13.69 -5.21
CA GLY A 173 18.41 12.32 -5.07
C GLY A 173 17.30 11.89 -6.04
N ARG A 174 16.79 12.74 -6.89
CA ARG A 174 16.02 12.29 -8.04
C ARG A 174 17.00 11.70 -9.05
N HIS A 175 17.18 10.41 -8.95
CA HIS A 175 17.74 9.67 -10.07
C HIS A 175 16.79 9.85 -11.24
N VAL A 176 17.30 10.39 -12.32
CA VAL A 176 16.57 10.49 -13.56
C VAL A 176 16.25 9.07 -13.98
N LYS A 177 14.98 8.73 -13.97
CA LYS A 177 14.53 7.47 -14.56
C LYS A 177 14.87 7.53 -16.05
N GLY A 178 15.66 6.61 -16.55
CA GLY A 178 16.09 6.59 -17.92
C GLY A 178 17.19 7.62 -18.19
N GLY A 179 18.24 7.56 -17.40
CA GLY A 179 19.38 8.44 -17.41
C GLY A 179 19.79 9.07 -18.73
N GLU A 180 20.47 10.17 -18.64
CA GLU A 180 21.51 10.46 -19.61
C GLU A 180 22.68 9.53 -19.34
#